data_a094c26c5f877739cfb2451076a98a38
#
_entry.id   a094c26c5f877739cfb2451076a98a38
#
_cell.length_a   1.000
_cell.length_b   1.000
_cell.length_c   1.000
_cell.angle_alpha   90.00
_cell.angle_beta   90.00
_cell.angle_gamma   90.00
#
_symmetry.space_group_name_H-M   'P 1'
#
loop_
_entity.id
_entity.type
_entity.pdbx_description
1 polymer ?
#
loop_
_entity_poly.entity_id
_entity_poly.type
_entity_poly.pdbx_seq_one_letter_code
_entity_poly.pdbx_strand_id
1 'polypeptide(L)'
;MPARRLRSLAVAALLLAAALPAAAQDVLRIAYVDPLSGPFANVGEAGLKHFQFMADELNRRNAAPGVKFEVVGFDNKVSPQETLNVFKQIVDRGIRYVTQGNSSAVALALSDAVQKHNERNPGKEIVYLNYAAVDPDLTNSKCHFFHFRLDANSDMKMEALTTELAKNQKIKKVYLINQNYSFGQAVSRAAKADLKRKRPDIEIVGDDLHPLGQVKDFAPYVAKMKASGADTVITGNWGNDMSLLVKAAREAGLNVTFYTYYAGFAGVPTAVGEAGIDRMKQITEWHTNVPSRELERVNAEFKKKYNLDWWFLRVHTGMNMLAEAAKRAKSTDPVKVAQQLSGMKYTTEFGEVEMRASDHQMIQPLYISTFVRSAAKGGPKDVKFDVENTGLAFRTDVRIEPYVSAQPTSCQMKRPGK
;
A
#
# COMPACT_ATOMS: atom_id res chain seq x y z
N MET A 1 -45.71 55.21 -29.67
CA MET A 1 -45.60 53.83 -29.17
C MET A 1 -44.39 53.04 -29.76
N PRO A 2 -43.14 53.46 -29.65
CA PRO A 2 -42.00 52.58 -30.03
C PRO A 2 -41.12 52.15 -28.87
N ALA A 3 -41.33 52.58 -27.62
CA ALA A 3 -40.41 52.29 -26.52
C ALA A 3 -40.61 50.90 -25.81
N ARG A 4 -41.69 50.21 -26.08
CA ARG A 4 -41.99 48.91 -25.43
C ARG A 4 -41.34 47.68 -26.10
N ARG A 5 -41.04 47.77 -27.42
CA ARG A 5 -40.45 46.61 -28.16
C ARG A 5 -38.93 46.46 -27.98
N LEU A 6 -38.20 47.52 -27.61
CA LEU A 6 -36.75 47.47 -27.34
C LEU A 6 -36.39 46.80 -26.00
N ARG A 7 -37.27 46.90 -24.98
CA ARG A 7 -37.03 46.26 -23.67
C ARG A 7 -37.19 44.73 -23.72
N SER A 8 -38.06 44.21 -24.57
CA SER A 8 -38.28 42.78 -24.69
C SER A 8 -37.14 42.05 -25.43
N LEU A 9 -36.43 42.70 -26.32
CA LEU A 9 -35.27 42.14 -27.03
C LEU A 9 -34.01 42.10 -26.17
N ALA A 10 -33.83 43.06 -25.25
CA ALA A 10 -32.68 43.12 -24.34
C ALA A 10 -32.78 42.04 -23.25
N VAL A 11 -33.99 41.68 -22.79
CA VAL A 11 -34.17 40.61 -21.79
C VAL A 11 -33.98 39.22 -22.41
N ALA A 12 -34.39 39.01 -23.67
CA ALA A 12 -34.15 37.75 -24.37
C ALA A 12 -32.66 37.49 -24.68
N ALA A 13 -31.89 38.54 -24.97
CA ALA A 13 -30.42 38.43 -25.17
C ALA A 13 -29.64 38.13 -23.88
N LEU A 14 -30.11 38.58 -22.70
CA LEU A 14 -29.47 38.27 -21.41
C LEU A 14 -29.76 36.82 -20.96
N LEU A 15 -30.86 36.20 -21.37
CA LEU A 15 -31.18 34.82 -20.99
C LEU A 15 -30.48 33.78 -21.88
N LEU A 16 -29.99 34.14 -23.08
CA LEU A 16 -29.19 33.24 -23.92
C LEU A 16 -27.68 33.17 -23.51
N ALA A 17 -27.20 34.15 -22.72
CA ALA A 17 -25.79 34.19 -22.31
C ALA A 17 -25.48 33.30 -21.09
N ALA A 18 -26.45 32.65 -20.48
CA ALA A 18 -26.28 31.88 -19.24
C ALA A 18 -26.22 30.35 -19.40
N ALA A 19 -26.35 29.85 -20.61
CA ALA A 19 -26.19 28.41 -20.89
C ALA A 19 -24.75 28.12 -21.41
N LEU A 20 -23.75 28.38 -20.54
CA LEU A 20 -22.46 27.72 -20.75
C LEU A 20 -22.71 26.22 -20.63
N PRO A 21 -22.40 25.39 -21.65
CA PRO A 21 -22.48 23.97 -21.50
C PRO A 21 -21.59 23.59 -20.30
N ALA A 22 -22.16 22.98 -19.28
CA ALA A 22 -21.38 22.33 -18.26
C ALA A 22 -20.49 21.32 -19.00
N ALA A 23 -19.19 21.60 -19.13
CA ALA A 23 -18.26 20.68 -19.75
C ALA A 23 -18.39 19.35 -19.00
N ALA A 24 -18.80 18.30 -19.72
CA ALA A 24 -18.89 16.98 -19.12
C ALA A 24 -17.54 16.62 -18.51
N GLN A 25 -17.52 16.28 -17.22
CA GLN A 25 -16.28 15.87 -16.58
C GLN A 25 -15.84 14.52 -17.15
N ASP A 26 -14.58 14.41 -17.56
CA ASP A 26 -13.98 13.13 -17.90
C ASP A 26 -13.90 12.24 -16.67
N VAL A 27 -14.38 11.01 -16.78
CA VAL A 27 -14.36 10.07 -15.64
C VAL A 27 -13.09 9.22 -15.70
N LEU A 28 -12.21 9.39 -14.69
CA LEU A 28 -11.11 8.48 -14.42
C LEU A 28 -11.60 7.40 -13.45
N ARG A 29 -12.02 6.27 -14.03
CA ARG A 29 -12.53 5.13 -13.25
C ARG A 29 -11.43 4.15 -12.95
N ILE A 30 -11.29 3.78 -11.66
CA ILE A 30 -10.29 2.84 -11.15
C ILE A 30 -11.00 1.56 -10.72
N ALA A 31 -10.62 0.43 -11.30
CA ALA A 31 -11.01 -0.88 -10.82
C ALA A 31 -10.11 -1.28 -9.63
N TYR A 32 -10.68 -1.40 -8.46
CA TYR A 32 -10.02 -1.94 -7.27
C TYR A 32 -10.20 -3.46 -7.24
N VAL A 33 -9.10 -4.22 -7.36
CA VAL A 33 -9.10 -5.68 -7.55
C VAL A 33 -8.39 -6.35 -6.39
N ASP A 34 -9.12 -6.68 -5.33
CA ASP A 34 -8.57 -7.30 -4.12
C ASP A 34 -9.61 -8.20 -3.44
N PRO A 35 -9.26 -8.98 -2.40
CA PRO A 35 -10.21 -9.86 -1.75
C PRO A 35 -11.31 -9.06 -1.04
N LEU A 36 -12.54 -9.18 -1.52
CA LEU A 36 -13.73 -8.61 -0.87
C LEU A 36 -14.57 -9.71 -0.20
N SER A 37 -14.08 -10.95 -0.24
CA SER A 37 -14.65 -12.11 0.46
C SER A 37 -13.56 -13.04 0.99
N GLY A 38 -13.94 -13.98 1.87
CA GLY A 38 -13.03 -14.99 2.42
C GLY A 38 -12.10 -14.48 3.53
N PRO A 39 -11.02 -15.22 3.86
CA PRO A 39 -10.19 -14.97 5.05
C PRO A 39 -9.45 -13.62 5.06
N PHE A 40 -9.32 -12.95 3.92
CA PHE A 40 -8.63 -11.69 3.75
C PHE A 40 -9.57 -10.51 3.40
N ALA A 41 -10.90 -10.72 3.50
CA ALA A 41 -11.89 -9.70 3.16
C ALA A 41 -11.69 -8.40 3.95
N ASN A 42 -11.36 -8.49 5.23
CA ASN A 42 -11.12 -7.34 6.09
C ASN A 42 -10.01 -6.41 5.54
N VAL A 43 -8.95 -6.98 4.98
CA VAL A 43 -7.84 -6.20 4.38
C VAL A 43 -8.26 -5.60 3.05
N GLY A 44 -8.94 -6.38 2.20
CA GLY A 44 -9.41 -5.91 0.89
C GLY A 44 -10.49 -4.84 0.99
N GLU A 45 -11.49 -5.03 1.85
CA GLU A 45 -12.55 -4.04 2.09
C GLU A 45 -12.00 -2.74 2.68
N ALA A 46 -11.04 -2.83 3.60
CA ALA A 46 -10.37 -1.66 4.14
C ALA A 46 -9.64 -0.88 3.03
N GLY A 47 -8.89 -1.57 2.18
CA GLY A 47 -8.22 -0.96 1.03
C GLY A 47 -9.20 -0.27 0.07
N LEU A 48 -10.33 -0.92 -0.27
CA LEU A 48 -11.37 -0.31 -1.10
C LEU A 48 -11.88 1.01 -0.51
N LYS A 49 -12.16 1.03 0.80
CA LYS A 49 -12.61 2.24 1.50
C LYS A 49 -11.57 3.36 1.46
N HIS A 50 -10.26 3.04 1.55
CA HIS A 50 -9.19 4.03 1.40
C HIS A 50 -9.20 4.67 0.01
N PHE A 51 -9.31 3.88 -1.05
CA PHE A 51 -9.37 4.40 -2.41
C PHE A 51 -10.63 5.21 -2.67
N GLN A 52 -11.80 4.74 -2.22
CA GLN A 52 -13.07 5.47 -2.35
C GLN A 52 -13.03 6.80 -1.59
N PHE A 53 -12.50 6.81 -0.36
CA PHE A 53 -12.33 8.04 0.41
C PHE A 53 -11.44 9.04 -0.32
N MET A 54 -10.31 8.59 -0.86
CA MET A 54 -9.41 9.47 -1.61
C MET A 54 -10.05 9.99 -2.91
N ALA A 55 -10.82 9.17 -3.62
CA ALA A 55 -11.55 9.63 -4.80
C ALA A 55 -12.53 10.75 -4.44
N ASP A 56 -13.29 10.59 -3.34
CA ASP A 56 -14.20 11.62 -2.83
C ASP A 56 -13.44 12.91 -2.45
N GLU A 57 -12.29 12.78 -1.76
CA GLU A 57 -11.43 13.91 -1.39
C GLU A 57 -10.88 14.66 -2.60
N LEU A 58 -10.40 13.94 -3.62
CA LEU A 58 -9.89 14.53 -4.86
C LEU A 58 -10.99 15.27 -5.61
N ASN A 59 -12.18 14.68 -5.70
CA ASN A 59 -13.34 15.30 -6.33
C ASN A 59 -13.79 16.56 -5.56
N ARG A 60 -13.89 16.47 -4.22
CA ARG A 60 -14.31 17.59 -3.36
C ARG A 60 -13.39 18.82 -3.49
N ARG A 61 -12.08 18.61 -3.60
CA ARG A 61 -11.09 19.72 -3.77
C ARG A 61 -10.80 20.06 -5.22
N ASN A 62 -11.52 19.46 -6.19
CA ASN A 62 -11.26 19.64 -7.62
C ASN A 62 -9.77 19.49 -7.97
N ALA A 63 -9.13 18.43 -7.47
CA ALA A 63 -7.68 18.22 -7.55
C ALA A 63 -7.15 18.14 -8.99
N ALA A 64 -7.97 17.64 -9.93
CA ALA A 64 -7.70 17.67 -11.37
C ALA A 64 -8.94 18.26 -12.07
N PRO A 65 -8.94 19.57 -12.38
CA PRO A 65 -10.07 20.25 -13.00
C PRO A 65 -10.54 19.54 -14.26
N GLY A 66 -11.86 19.32 -14.36
CA GLY A 66 -12.48 18.59 -15.46
C GLY A 66 -12.41 17.06 -15.37
N VAL A 67 -11.81 16.49 -14.30
CA VAL A 67 -11.73 15.05 -14.07
C VAL A 67 -12.51 14.66 -12.82
N LYS A 68 -13.35 13.61 -12.94
CA LYS A 68 -14.02 12.96 -11.82
C LYS A 68 -13.39 11.60 -11.54
N PHE A 69 -12.98 11.36 -10.31
CA PHE A 69 -12.41 10.08 -9.88
C PHE A 69 -13.51 9.17 -9.36
N GLU A 70 -13.55 7.92 -9.83
CA GLU A 70 -14.46 6.88 -9.37
C GLU A 70 -13.71 5.59 -9.07
N VAL A 71 -14.10 4.87 -8.01
CA VAL A 71 -13.49 3.59 -7.62
C VAL A 71 -14.57 2.51 -7.53
N VAL A 72 -14.37 1.42 -8.26
CA VAL A 72 -15.28 0.27 -8.32
C VAL A 72 -14.55 -0.98 -7.85
N GLY A 73 -15.11 -1.65 -6.83
CA GLY A 73 -14.54 -2.88 -6.28
C GLY A 73 -14.84 -4.12 -7.11
N PHE A 74 -13.86 -5.00 -7.21
CA PHE A 74 -13.94 -6.34 -7.82
C PHE A 74 -13.27 -7.34 -6.88
N ASP A 75 -13.97 -8.42 -6.54
CA ASP A 75 -13.45 -9.46 -5.67
C ASP A 75 -12.61 -10.47 -6.45
N ASN A 76 -11.33 -10.58 -6.10
CA ASN A 76 -10.40 -11.55 -6.69
C ASN A 76 -10.13 -12.79 -5.80
N LYS A 77 -10.68 -12.81 -4.57
CA LYS A 77 -10.54 -13.92 -3.61
C LYS A 77 -9.08 -14.34 -3.33
N VAL A 78 -8.11 -13.43 -3.49
CA VAL A 78 -6.66 -13.71 -3.43
C VAL A 78 -6.22 -14.79 -4.46
N SER A 79 -6.98 -14.99 -5.53
CA SER A 79 -6.72 -16.00 -6.56
C SER A 79 -6.16 -15.36 -7.84
N PRO A 80 -4.98 -15.77 -8.33
CA PRO A 80 -4.48 -15.34 -9.63
C PRO A 80 -5.47 -15.64 -10.76
N GLN A 81 -6.10 -16.82 -10.75
CA GLN A 81 -7.08 -17.21 -11.78
C GLN A 81 -8.33 -16.31 -11.75
N GLU A 82 -8.89 -16.07 -10.56
CA GLU A 82 -10.05 -15.19 -10.43
C GLU A 82 -9.70 -13.74 -10.82
N THR A 83 -8.49 -13.31 -10.53
CA THR A 83 -7.99 -11.99 -10.96
C THR A 83 -7.98 -11.85 -12.49
N LEU A 84 -7.62 -12.90 -13.24
CA LEU A 84 -7.68 -12.88 -14.70
C LEU A 84 -9.12 -12.82 -15.22
N ASN A 85 -10.06 -13.51 -14.55
CA ASN A 85 -11.49 -13.43 -14.86
C ASN A 85 -12.04 -12.02 -14.63
N VAL A 86 -11.67 -11.40 -13.50
CA VAL A 86 -12.01 -10.02 -13.15
C VAL A 86 -11.38 -9.04 -14.15
N PHE A 87 -10.11 -9.24 -14.53
CA PHE A 87 -9.42 -8.38 -15.49
C PHE A 87 -10.15 -8.36 -16.85
N LYS A 88 -10.65 -9.50 -17.33
CA LYS A 88 -11.48 -9.56 -18.53
C LYS A 88 -12.73 -8.68 -18.40
N GLN A 89 -13.44 -8.75 -17.26
CA GLN A 89 -14.62 -7.91 -17.01
C GLN A 89 -14.28 -6.42 -17.01
N ILE A 90 -13.09 -6.05 -16.48
CA ILE A 90 -12.59 -4.67 -16.45
C ILE A 90 -12.37 -4.17 -17.87
N VAL A 91 -11.71 -4.97 -18.72
CA VAL A 91 -11.50 -4.67 -20.15
C VAL A 91 -12.84 -4.50 -20.87
N ASP A 92 -13.79 -5.43 -20.69
CA ASP A 92 -15.11 -5.40 -21.33
C ASP A 92 -15.92 -4.15 -20.92
N ARG A 93 -15.72 -3.63 -19.69
CA ARG A 93 -16.33 -2.39 -19.19
C ARG A 93 -15.59 -1.11 -19.61
N GLY A 94 -14.49 -1.22 -20.35
CA GLY A 94 -13.69 -0.09 -20.80
C GLY A 94 -12.97 0.66 -19.68
N ILE A 95 -12.73 0.02 -18.51
CA ILE A 95 -12.00 0.64 -17.40
C ILE A 95 -10.50 0.55 -17.67
N ARG A 96 -9.82 1.69 -17.66
CA ARG A 96 -8.42 1.80 -18.09
C ARG A 96 -7.43 2.04 -16.94
N TYR A 97 -7.89 2.05 -15.69
CA TYR A 97 -7.05 2.12 -14.49
C TYR A 97 -7.41 0.98 -13.56
N VAL A 98 -6.41 0.25 -13.09
CA VAL A 98 -6.58 -0.87 -12.18
C VAL A 98 -5.70 -0.62 -10.97
N THR A 99 -6.19 -0.90 -9.78
CA THR A 99 -5.37 -0.97 -8.56
C THR A 99 -5.53 -2.31 -7.87
N GLN A 100 -4.43 -2.84 -7.35
CA GLN A 100 -4.39 -4.11 -6.64
C GLN A 100 -3.18 -4.09 -5.70
N GLY A 101 -3.23 -4.79 -4.57
CA GLY A 101 -2.13 -4.81 -3.63
C GLY A 101 -2.00 -6.10 -2.84
N ASN A 102 -3.07 -6.79 -2.55
CA ASN A 102 -3.02 -7.97 -1.70
C ASN A 102 -2.61 -9.22 -2.49
N SER A 103 -1.50 -9.83 -2.09
CA SER A 103 -0.82 -10.96 -2.74
C SER A 103 0.01 -10.61 -3.98
N SER A 104 1.33 -10.81 -3.86
CA SER A 104 2.27 -10.64 -4.98
C SER A 104 2.06 -11.67 -6.10
N ALA A 105 1.55 -12.86 -5.80
CA ALA A 105 1.20 -13.85 -6.83
C ALA A 105 0.05 -13.35 -7.72
N VAL A 106 -0.95 -12.69 -7.12
CA VAL A 106 -2.02 -12.01 -7.83
C VAL A 106 -1.48 -10.85 -8.66
N ALA A 107 -0.61 -10.03 -8.06
CA ALA A 107 0.01 -8.88 -8.72
C ALA A 107 0.83 -9.28 -9.96
N LEU A 108 1.61 -10.35 -9.88
CA LEU A 108 2.38 -10.89 -11.00
C LEU A 108 1.46 -11.32 -12.16
N ALA A 109 0.36 -12.03 -11.86
CA ALA A 109 -0.60 -12.44 -12.86
C ALA A 109 -1.32 -11.23 -13.50
N LEU A 110 -1.72 -10.25 -12.71
CA LEU A 110 -2.37 -9.04 -13.19
C LEU A 110 -1.42 -8.17 -14.03
N SER A 111 -0.18 -8.00 -13.57
CA SER A 111 0.86 -7.24 -14.26
C SER A 111 1.15 -7.81 -15.66
N ASP A 112 1.31 -9.15 -15.76
CA ASP A 112 1.50 -9.86 -17.02
C ASP A 112 0.27 -9.69 -17.94
N ALA A 113 -0.95 -9.79 -17.39
CA ALA A 113 -2.18 -9.60 -18.17
C ALA A 113 -2.32 -8.16 -18.69
N VAL A 114 -2.00 -7.15 -17.88
CA VAL A 114 -1.99 -5.74 -18.28
C VAL A 114 -0.96 -5.49 -19.38
N GLN A 115 0.26 -6.00 -19.21
CA GLN A 115 1.32 -5.86 -20.22
C GLN A 115 0.88 -6.47 -21.56
N LYS A 116 0.41 -7.71 -21.58
CA LYS A 116 -0.05 -8.40 -22.79
C LYS A 116 -1.26 -7.72 -23.44
N HIS A 117 -2.18 -7.19 -22.62
CA HIS A 117 -3.31 -6.41 -23.11
C HIS A 117 -2.84 -5.16 -23.84
N ASN A 118 -1.95 -4.38 -23.22
CA ASN A 118 -1.45 -3.13 -23.77
C ASN A 118 -0.65 -3.33 -25.06
N GLU A 119 0.16 -4.40 -25.13
CA GLU A 119 0.90 -4.76 -26.35
C GLU A 119 -0.03 -5.11 -27.53
N ARG A 120 -1.17 -5.74 -27.26
CA ARG A 120 -2.12 -6.20 -28.28
C ARG A 120 -3.19 -5.18 -28.66
N ASN A 121 -3.41 -4.16 -27.85
CA ASN A 121 -4.49 -3.20 -27.99
C ASN A 121 -4.00 -1.75 -27.87
N PRO A 122 -3.15 -1.27 -28.81
CA PRO A 122 -2.71 0.13 -28.83
C PRO A 122 -3.93 1.07 -28.85
N GLY A 123 -3.89 2.14 -28.06
CA GLY A 123 -5.00 3.08 -27.87
C GLY A 123 -6.02 2.65 -26.80
N LYS A 124 -5.89 1.44 -26.23
CA LYS A 124 -6.73 0.92 -25.15
C LYS A 124 -5.89 0.49 -23.92
N GLU A 125 -4.76 1.11 -23.74
CA GLU A 125 -3.83 0.78 -22.66
C GLU A 125 -4.49 0.94 -21.27
N ILE A 126 -4.06 0.09 -20.35
CA ILE A 126 -4.48 0.07 -18.95
C ILE A 126 -3.27 0.38 -18.08
N VAL A 127 -3.43 1.29 -17.10
CA VAL A 127 -2.45 1.57 -16.04
C VAL A 127 -2.75 0.71 -14.83
N TYR A 128 -1.73 0.07 -14.28
CA TYR A 128 -1.80 -0.68 -13.04
C TYR A 128 -1.07 0.04 -11.91
N LEU A 129 -1.82 0.47 -10.90
CA LEU A 129 -1.35 1.06 -9.66
C LEU A 129 -1.24 -0.03 -8.60
N ASN A 130 -0.05 -0.54 -8.36
CA ASN A 130 0.22 -1.55 -7.34
C ASN A 130 0.44 -0.87 -5.99
N TYR A 131 -0.54 -0.93 -5.09
CA TYR A 131 -0.44 -0.19 -3.84
C TYR A 131 0.18 -0.96 -2.67
N ALA A 132 0.34 -2.30 -2.75
CA ALA A 132 0.83 -3.09 -1.60
C ALA A 132 1.52 -4.42 -1.95
N ALA A 133 1.50 -4.89 -3.19
CA ALA A 133 2.21 -6.11 -3.57
C ALA A 133 3.70 -5.82 -3.76
N VAL A 134 4.54 -6.43 -2.92
CA VAL A 134 5.92 -6.00 -2.70
C VAL A 134 6.99 -7.01 -3.17
N ASP A 135 6.63 -7.97 -4.00
CA ASP A 135 7.61 -8.82 -4.68
C ASP A 135 8.58 -7.96 -5.52
N PRO A 136 9.91 -8.08 -5.33
CA PRO A 136 10.88 -7.25 -6.02
C PRO A 136 10.83 -7.38 -7.54
N ASP A 137 10.47 -8.54 -8.08
CA ASP A 137 10.46 -8.79 -9.52
C ASP A 137 9.50 -7.87 -10.28
N LEU A 138 8.43 -7.41 -9.63
CA LEU A 138 7.46 -6.48 -10.24
C LEU A 138 8.08 -5.15 -10.70
N THR A 139 9.20 -4.71 -10.11
CA THR A 139 9.97 -3.53 -10.52
C THR A 139 11.41 -3.88 -10.93
N ASN A 140 11.67 -5.16 -11.20
CA ASN A 140 12.93 -5.70 -11.76
C ASN A 140 12.61 -6.47 -13.04
N SER A 141 12.75 -7.79 -13.03
CA SER A 141 12.63 -8.66 -14.21
C SER A 141 11.25 -8.65 -14.88
N LYS A 142 10.18 -8.29 -14.13
CA LYS A 142 8.78 -8.25 -14.58
C LYS A 142 8.23 -6.82 -14.73
N CYS A 143 9.10 -5.82 -14.74
CA CYS A 143 8.68 -4.43 -14.90
C CYS A 143 8.13 -4.15 -16.30
N HIS A 144 7.16 -3.26 -16.38
CA HIS A 144 6.70 -2.66 -17.64
C HIS A 144 6.19 -1.24 -17.43
N PHE A 145 6.11 -0.44 -18.49
CA PHE A 145 5.84 1.00 -18.41
C PHE A 145 4.51 1.37 -17.73
N PHE A 146 3.50 0.53 -17.81
CA PHE A 146 2.18 0.80 -17.25
C PHE A 146 1.96 0.26 -15.84
N HIS A 147 3.01 -0.24 -15.16
CA HIS A 147 2.97 -0.67 -13.76
C HIS A 147 3.67 0.37 -12.88
N PHE A 148 2.99 0.84 -11.84
CA PHE A 148 3.47 1.82 -10.85
C PHE A 148 3.31 1.25 -9.45
N ARG A 149 4.40 1.08 -8.72
CA ARG A 149 4.37 0.54 -7.36
C ARG A 149 4.48 1.63 -6.32
N LEU A 150 3.48 1.70 -5.44
CA LEU A 150 3.34 2.74 -4.42
C LEU A 150 3.95 2.37 -3.07
N ASP A 151 4.21 1.10 -2.79
CA ASP A 151 4.88 0.61 -1.56
C ASP A 151 6.35 0.27 -1.83
N ALA A 152 7.20 0.39 -0.81
CA ALA A 152 8.56 -0.14 -0.88
C ALA A 152 8.52 -1.66 -1.04
N ASN A 153 9.36 -2.23 -1.92
CA ASN A 153 9.42 -3.67 -2.10
C ASN A 153 10.03 -4.39 -0.90
N SER A 154 9.93 -5.73 -0.87
CA SER A 154 10.41 -6.53 0.25
C SER A 154 11.91 -6.38 0.52
N ASP A 155 12.72 -6.22 -0.53
CA ASP A 155 14.17 -6.05 -0.38
C ASP A 155 14.49 -4.65 0.18
N MET A 156 13.79 -3.61 -0.26
CA MET A 156 13.90 -2.25 0.29
C MET A 156 13.54 -2.21 1.79
N LYS A 157 12.44 -2.87 2.16
CA LYS A 157 12.01 -2.96 3.57
C LYS A 157 13.01 -3.78 4.40
N MET A 158 13.53 -4.89 3.86
CA MET A 158 14.50 -5.72 4.57
C MET A 158 15.84 -5.01 4.74
N GLU A 159 16.32 -4.30 3.72
CA GLU A 159 17.53 -3.48 3.80
C GLU A 159 17.45 -2.46 4.95
N ALA A 160 16.32 -1.72 5.01
CA ALA A 160 16.09 -0.73 6.06
C ALA A 160 15.97 -1.38 7.45
N LEU A 161 15.17 -2.46 7.55
CA LEU A 161 14.93 -3.17 8.81
C LEU A 161 16.20 -3.81 9.37
N THR A 162 17.00 -4.47 8.53
CA THR A 162 18.24 -5.11 8.95
C THR A 162 19.34 -4.11 9.24
N THR A 163 19.34 -2.93 8.60
CA THR A 163 20.24 -1.82 8.95
C THR A 163 20.00 -1.35 10.38
N GLU A 164 18.75 -1.27 10.82
CA GLU A 164 18.43 -0.91 12.20
C GLU A 164 18.65 -2.07 13.17
N LEU A 165 18.21 -3.28 12.80
CA LEU A 165 18.41 -4.49 13.59
C LEU A 165 19.90 -4.75 13.89
N ALA A 166 20.79 -4.46 12.93
CA ALA A 166 22.22 -4.65 13.08
C ALA A 166 22.85 -3.85 14.24
N LYS A 167 22.23 -2.76 14.67
CA LYS A 167 22.68 -1.95 15.82
C LYS A 167 22.42 -2.65 17.16
N ASN A 168 21.47 -3.59 17.20
CA ASN A 168 21.12 -4.29 18.43
C ASN A 168 21.97 -5.56 18.63
N GLN A 169 23.05 -5.44 19.41
CA GLN A 169 23.99 -6.53 19.69
C GLN A 169 23.40 -7.67 20.53
N LYS A 170 22.20 -7.49 21.11
CA LYS A 170 21.53 -8.54 21.92
C LYS A 170 20.86 -9.59 21.05
N ILE A 171 20.56 -9.29 19.79
CA ILE A 171 19.97 -10.24 18.83
C ILE A 171 21.05 -11.24 18.42
N LYS A 172 20.78 -12.53 18.63
CA LYS A 172 21.69 -13.64 18.32
C LYS A 172 21.03 -14.76 17.53
N LYS A 173 19.73 -15.02 17.76
CA LYS A 173 19.02 -16.16 17.18
C LYS A 173 17.72 -15.69 16.51
N VAL A 174 17.72 -15.70 15.19
CA VAL A 174 16.57 -15.24 14.38
C VAL A 174 15.82 -16.44 13.81
N TYR A 175 14.50 -16.42 13.96
CA TYR A 175 13.60 -17.35 13.30
C TYR A 175 12.84 -16.62 12.18
N LEU A 176 12.78 -17.21 10.99
CA LEU A 176 12.03 -16.70 9.85
C LEU A 176 10.74 -17.52 9.73
N ILE A 177 9.59 -16.84 9.56
CA ILE A 177 8.33 -17.48 9.25
C ILE A 177 7.55 -16.64 8.27
N ASN A 178 7.18 -17.21 7.11
CA ASN A 178 6.55 -16.47 6.03
C ASN A 178 5.50 -17.33 5.31
N GLN A 179 4.59 -16.67 4.64
CA GLN A 179 3.61 -17.30 3.75
C GLN A 179 4.31 -17.89 2.51
N ASN A 180 3.98 -19.13 2.12
CA ASN A 180 4.64 -19.85 1.02
C ASN A 180 4.14 -19.41 -0.36
N TYR A 181 4.60 -18.25 -0.81
CA TYR A 181 4.45 -17.74 -2.18
C TYR A 181 5.57 -16.72 -2.47
N SER A 182 5.61 -16.13 -3.66
CA SER A 182 6.74 -15.31 -4.13
C SER A 182 7.19 -14.23 -3.15
N PHE A 183 6.25 -13.51 -2.50
CA PHE A 183 6.57 -12.51 -1.50
C PHE A 183 7.23 -13.10 -0.25
N GLY A 184 6.62 -14.11 0.38
CA GLY A 184 7.19 -14.70 1.60
C GLY A 184 8.55 -15.35 1.36
N GLN A 185 8.74 -15.97 0.20
CA GLN A 185 10.04 -16.49 -0.26
C GLN A 185 11.06 -15.36 -0.45
N ALA A 186 10.63 -14.21 -1.01
CA ALA A 186 11.49 -13.03 -1.15
C ALA A 186 11.92 -12.47 0.21
N VAL A 187 11.00 -12.41 1.19
CA VAL A 187 11.32 -11.96 2.57
C VAL A 187 12.36 -12.88 3.21
N SER A 188 12.18 -14.21 3.15
CA SER A 188 13.16 -15.17 3.68
C SER A 188 14.52 -15.03 3.01
N ARG A 189 14.54 -14.92 1.68
CA ARG A 189 15.78 -14.75 0.91
C ARG A 189 16.52 -13.46 1.28
N ALA A 190 15.81 -12.33 1.33
CA ALA A 190 16.39 -11.04 1.68
C ALA A 190 16.91 -11.02 3.11
N ALA A 191 16.15 -11.57 4.09
CA ALA A 191 16.58 -11.66 5.49
C ALA A 191 17.89 -12.43 5.63
N LYS A 192 18.00 -13.60 4.98
CA LYS A 192 19.23 -14.41 5.00
C LYS A 192 20.40 -13.67 4.40
N ALA A 193 20.22 -13.03 3.24
CA ALA A 193 21.28 -12.30 2.54
C ALA A 193 21.78 -11.09 3.37
N ASP A 194 20.86 -10.30 3.88
CA ASP A 194 21.18 -9.08 4.61
C ASP A 194 21.75 -9.36 6.00
N LEU A 195 21.23 -10.35 6.73
CA LEU A 195 21.81 -10.76 8.03
C LEU A 195 23.20 -11.32 7.83
N LYS A 196 23.42 -12.19 6.84
CA LYS A 196 24.77 -12.69 6.53
C LYS A 196 25.77 -11.56 6.22
N ARG A 197 25.33 -10.52 5.54
CA ARG A 197 26.15 -9.36 5.17
C ARG A 197 26.45 -8.43 6.34
N LYS A 198 25.41 -8.12 7.14
CA LYS A 198 25.49 -7.08 8.20
C LYS A 198 25.81 -7.62 9.58
N ARG A 199 25.38 -8.84 9.88
CA ARG A 199 25.48 -9.49 11.19
C ARG A 199 25.74 -10.99 11.04
N PRO A 200 26.94 -11.39 10.53
CA PRO A 200 27.29 -12.80 10.36
C PRO A 200 27.37 -13.59 11.67
N ASP A 201 27.32 -12.91 12.82
CA ASP A 201 27.26 -13.49 14.16
C ASP A 201 25.84 -13.93 14.56
N ILE A 202 24.80 -13.59 13.78
CA ILE A 202 23.43 -14.01 14.04
C ILE A 202 23.19 -15.39 13.41
N GLU A 203 22.75 -16.32 14.24
CA GLU A 203 22.30 -17.65 13.80
C GLU A 203 20.83 -17.59 13.34
N ILE A 204 20.54 -18.09 12.13
CA ILE A 204 19.17 -18.33 11.68
C ILE A 204 18.76 -19.73 12.14
N VAL A 205 17.98 -19.80 13.22
CA VAL A 205 17.60 -21.03 13.92
C VAL A 205 16.33 -21.71 13.36
N GLY A 206 15.71 -21.11 12.37
CA GLY A 206 14.57 -21.70 11.64
C GLY A 206 14.12 -20.80 10.50
N ASP A 207 13.48 -21.44 9.48
CA ASP A 207 12.92 -20.78 8.30
C ASP A 207 11.73 -21.61 7.80
N ASP A 208 10.55 -21.29 8.28
CA ASP A 208 9.31 -21.95 7.90
C ASP A 208 8.54 -21.12 6.86
N LEU A 209 8.07 -21.84 5.83
CA LEU A 209 7.09 -21.32 4.85
C LEU A 209 5.78 -22.07 5.03
N HIS A 210 4.68 -21.37 5.28
CA HIS A 210 3.36 -21.97 5.49
C HIS A 210 2.36 -21.58 4.39
N PRO A 211 1.36 -22.42 4.10
CA PRO A 211 0.34 -22.13 3.08
C PRO A 211 -0.44 -20.84 3.40
N LEU A 212 -0.54 -19.93 2.40
CA LEU A 212 -1.27 -18.66 2.52
C LEU A 212 -2.75 -18.89 2.85
N GLY A 213 -3.22 -18.35 3.98
CA GLY A 213 -4.63 -18.36 4.39
C GLY A 213 -5.23 -19.72 4.76
N GLN A 214 -4.41 -20.77 4.83
CA GLN A 214 -4.89 -22.13 5.08
C GLN A 214 -4.58 -22.64 6.49
N VAL A 215 -3.58 -22.06 7.16
CA VAL A 215 -3.22 -22.43 8.53
C VAL A 215 -4.27 -21.87 9.49
N LYS A 216 -4.93 -22.76 10.23
CA LYS A 216 -5.94 -22.41 11.24
C LYS A 216 -5.36 -22.30 12.65
N ASP A 217 -4.26 -23.00 12.89
CA ASP A 217 -3.56 -23.04 14.16
C ASP A 217 -2.06 -22.91 13.96
N PHE A 218 -1.48 -21.85 14.52
CA PHE A 218 -0.03 -21.57 14.49
C PHE A 218 0.72 -22.15 15.70
N ALA A 219 0.06 -22.81 16.66
CA ALA A 219 0.73 -23.37 17.83
C ALA A 219 1.90 -24.31 17.48
N PRO A 220 1.83 -25.19 16.45
CA PRO A 220 2.98 -26.01 16.06
C PRO A 220 4.20 -25.21 15.59
N TYR A 221 3.99 -24.11 14.86
CA TYR A 221 5.09 -23.21 14.45
C TYR A 221 5.67 -22.47 15.64
N VAL A 222 4.84 -21.98 16.54
CA VAL A 222 5.27 -21.31 17.79
C VAL A 222 6.06 -22.25 18.69
N ALA A 223 5.66 -23.53 18.79
CA ALA A 223 6.41 -24.56 19.52
C ALA A 223 7.82 -24.75 18.94
N LYS A 224 7.97 -24.77 17.60
CA LYS A 224 9.29 -24.84 16.95
C LYS A 224 10.14 -23.61 17.28
N MET A 225 9.58 -22.39 17.20
CA MET A 225 10.29 -21.15 17.55
C MET A 225 10.79 -21.19 18.99
N LYS A 226 9.95 -21.64 19.93
CA LYS A 226 10.30 -21.77 21.34
C LYS A 226 11.42 -22.81 21.57
N ALA A 227 11.32 -23.96 20.89
CA ALA A 227 12.32 -25.03 20.98
C ALA A 227 13.67 -24.63 20.37
N SER A 228 13.68 -23.79 19.32
CA SER A 228 14.92 -23.29 18.70
C SER A 228 15.69 -22.29 19.55
N GLY A 229 15.07 -21.74 20.60
CA GLY A 229 15.65 -20.70 21.44
C GLY A 229 15.80 -19.36 20.70
N ALA A 230 14.97 -19.08 19.70
CA ALA A 230 14.95 -17.80 19.03
C ALA A 230 14.70 -16.65 20.02
N ASP A 231 15.41 -15.54 19.84
CA ASP A 231 15.17 -14.27 20.53
C ASP A 231 14.41 -13.27 19.67
N THR A 232 14.44 -13.49 18.38
CA THR A 232 13.85 -12.61 17.36
C THR A 232 13.16 -13.41 16.27
N VAL A 233 12.00 -12.92 15.81
CA VAL A 233 11.26 -13.44 14.66
C VAL A 233 11.17 -12.36 13.59
N ILE A 234 11.50 -12.69 12.35
CA ILE A 234 11.28 -11.83 11.18
C ILE A 234 10.17 -12.46 10.33
N THR A 235 9.13 -11.69 10.03
CA THR A 235 8.01 -12.18 9.24
C THR A 235 7.42 -11.12 8.30
N GLY A 236 7.12 -11.54 7.08
CA GLY A 236 6.30 -10.80 6.13
C GLY A 236 4.81 -11.15 6.21
N ASN A 237 4.39 -12.01 7.12
CA ASN A 237 2.98 -12.39 7.23
C ASN A 237 2.07 -11.16 7.32
N TRP A 238 0.87 -11.28 6.70
CA TRP A 238 -0.14 -10.24 6.67
C TRP A 238 -1.54 -10.83 6.84
N GLY A 239 -2.52 -9.96 7.12
CA GLY A 239 -3.92 -10.34 7.26
C GLY A 239 -4.15 -11.36 8.36
N ASN A 240 -5.06 -12.31 8.12
CA ASN A 240 -5.46 -13.30 9.11
C ASN A 240 -4.28 -14.21 9.58
N ASP A 241 -3.35 -14.56 8.68
CA ASP A 241 -2.19 -15.39 9.06
C ASP A 241 -1.30 -14.67 10.08
N MET A 242 -1.10 -13.36 9.95
CA MET A 242 -0.36 -12.58 10.94
C MET A 242 -1.11 -12.53 12.28
N SER A 243 -2.42 -12.28 12.24
CA SER A 243 -3.25 -12.23 13.46
C SER A 243 -3.23 -13.58 14.21
N LEU A 244 -3.34 -14.69 13.49
CA LEU A 244 -3.29 -16.04 14.09
C LEU A 244 -1.90 -16.37 14.65
N LEU A 245 -0.83 -16.01 13.94
CA LEU A 245 0.55 -16.23 14.41
C LEU A 245 0.82 -15.49 15.73
N VAL A 246 0.50 -14.18 15.79
CA VAL A 246 0.78 -13.39 17.00
C VAL A 246 -0.14 -13.79 18.17
N LYS A 247 -1.36 -14.20 17.87
CA LYS A 247 -2.26 -14.76 18.88
C LYS A 247 -1.69 -16.05 19.49
N ALA A 248 -1.26 -17.01 18.66
CA ALA A 248 -0.64 -18.24 19.12
C ALA A 248 0.66 -17.98 19.91
N ALA A 249 1.49 -17.03 19.45
CA ALA A 249 2.70 -16.64 20.18
C ALA A 249 2.38 -16.08 21.57
N ARG A 250 1.35 -15.22 21.67
CA ARG A 250 0.88 -14.67 22.95
C ARG A 250 0.37 -15.78 23.89
N GLU A 251 -0.47 -16.68 23.39
CA GLU A 251 -1.07 -17.77 24.16
C GLU A 251 -0.01 -18.76 24.67
N ALA A 252 1.03 -19.01 23.89
CA ALA A 252 2.16 -19.84 24.27
C ALA A 252 3.19 -19.15 25.17
N GLY A 253 3.01 -17.86 25.46
CA GLY A 253 4.00 -17.06 26.21
C GLY A 253 5.36 -16.99 25.52
N LEU A 254 5.40 -16.96 24.18
CA LEU A 254 6.63 -16.84 23.42
C LEU A 254 7.30 -15.49 23.67
N ASN A 255 8.52 -15.50 24.19
CA ASN A 255 9.25 -14.28 24.57
C ASN A 255 10.28 -13.90 23.51
N VAL A 256 9.82 -13.33 22.40
CA VAL A 256 10.67 -12.87 21.27
C VAL A 256 10.30 -11.46 20.87
N THR A 257 11.20 -10.78 20.15
CA THR A 257 10.87 -9.55 19.41
C THR A 257 10.47 -9.93 17.98
N PHE A 258 9.29 -9.49 17.56
CA PHE A 258 8.85 -9.61 16.17
C PHE A 258 9.27 -8.38 15.36
N TYR A 259 9.93 -8.60 14.23
CA TYR A 259 10.16 -7.61 13.19
C TYR A 259 9.27 -7.93 12.00
N THR A 260 8.36 -7.02 11.69
CA THR A 260 7.26 -7.29 10.74
C THR A 260 7.12 -6.21 9.69
N TYR A 261 6.41 -6.54 8.61
CA TYR A 261 6.02 -5.55 7.60
C TYR A 261 4.60 -5.01 7.84
N TYR A 262 3.73 -5.78 8.50
CA TYR A 262 2.29 -5.51 8.50
C TYR A 262 1.61 -5.65 9.87
N ALA A 263 2.34 -5.48 10.98
CA ALA A 263 1.77 -5.58 12.32
C ALA A 263 0.76 -4.48 12.67
N GLY A 264 0.76 -3.35 11.95
CA GLY A 264 -0.16 -2.23 12.18
C GLY A 264 -1.46 -2.29 11.41
N PHE A 265 -1.76 -3.38 10.66
CA PHE A 265 -2.91 -3.42 9.76
C PHE A 265 -4.02 -4.36 10.21
N ALA A 266 -5.25 -3.99 9.90
CA ALA A 266 -6.52 -4.71 9.92
C ALA A 266 -6.60 -5.95 10.84
N GLY A 267 -6.88 -5.73 12.12
CA GLY A 267 -7.10 -6.79 13.12
C GLY A 267 -5.83 -7.30 13.78
N VAL A 268 -4.63 -6.98 13.28
CA VAL A 268 -3.37 -7.43 13.89
C VAL A 268 -3.12 -6.74 15.24
N PRO A 269 -3.24 -5.40 15.38
CA PRO A 269 -3.09 -4.74 16.68
C PRO A 269 -4.00 -5.32 17.77
N THR A 270 -5.25 -5.58 17.42
CA THR A 270 -6.22 -6.24 18.32
C THR A 270 -5.80 -7.66 18.70
N ALA A 271 -5.29 -8.44 17.74
CA ALA A 271 -4.81 -9.82 17.99
C ALA A 271 -3.56 -9.86 18.87
N VAL A 272 -2.65 -8.92 18.65
CA VAL A 272 -1.40 -8.75 19.43
C VAL A 272 -1.73 -8.40 20.88
N GLY A 273 -2.59 -7.40 21.10
CA GLY A 273 -2.93 -6.92 22.43
C GLY A 273 -1.70 -6.45 23.23
N GLU A 274 -1.82 -6.42 24.56
CA GLU A 274 -0.75 -5.95 25.45
C GLU A 274 0.52 -6.81 25.41
N ALA A 275 0.43 -8.07 25.00
CA ALA A 275 1.59 -8.95 24.90
C ALA A 275 2.62 -8.49 23.84
N GLY A 276 2.21 -7.65 22.88
CA GLY A 276 3.09 -7.08 21.87
C GLY A 276 3.85 -5.83 22.31
N ILE A 277 3.51 -5.24 23.46
CA ILE A 277 4.16 -4.02 23.94
C ILE A 277 5.68 -4.25 24.05
N ASP A 278 6.45 -3.32 23.44
CA ASP A 278 7.90 -3.31 23.32
C ASP A 278 8.50 -4.52 22.55
N ARG A 279 7.68 -5.42 22.04
CA ARG A 279 8.10 -6.65 21.35
C ARG A 279 7.66 -6.73 19.89
N MET A 280 6.67 -5.97 19.48
CA MET A 280 6.21 -5.94 18.11
C MET A 280 6.74 -4.69 17.41
N LYS A 281 7.56 -4.90 16.37
CA LYS A 281 8.10 -3.84 15.53
C LYS A 281 7.58 -3.99 14.11
N GLN A 282 7.34 -2.86 13.45
CA GLN A 282 6.97 -2.85 12.03
C GLN A 282 7.84 -1.88 11.24
N ILE A 283 7.93 -2.12 9.93
CA ILE A 283 8.47 -1.17 8.96
C ILE A 283 7.39 -0.78 7.95
N THR A 284 7.05 0.51 7.92
CA THR A 284 6.01 1.06 7.06
C THR A 284 6.40 2.45 6.57
N GLU A 285 5.67 2.97 5.59
CA GLU A 285 5.82 4.35 5.13
C GLU A 285 5.22 5.38 6.10
N TRP A 286 4.38 4.94 7.05
CA TRP A 286 3.73 5.81 8.03
C TRP A 286 2.97 5.01 9.11
N HIS A 287 2.67 5.65 10.23
CA HIS A 287 1.67 5.23 11.22
C HIS A 287 1.05 6.47 11.89
N THR A 288 -0.08 6.33 12.56
CA THR A 288 -0.91 7.43 13.07
C THR A 288 -0.20 8.42 14.00
N ASN A 289 0.92 8.05 14.60
CA ASN A 289 1.71 8.92 15.48
C ASN A 289 2.96 9.52 14.80
N VAL A 290 3.13 9.34 13.49
CA VAL A 290 4.04 10.18 12.70
C VAL A 290 3.33 11.50 12.45
N PRO A 291 3.85 12.65 12.96
CA PRO A 291 3.12 13.92 12.91
C PRO A 291 2.81 14.37 11.49
N SER A 292 1.54 14.71 11.23
CA SER A 292 1.07 15.27 9.98
C SER A 292 -0.31 15.90 10.18
N ARG A 293 -0.45 17.18 9.92
CA ARG A 293 -1.76 17.87 10.05
C ARG A 293 -2.77 17.32 9.05
N GLU A 294 -2.33 17.04 7.83
CA GLU A 294 -3.19 16.50 6.78
C GLU A 294 -3.67 15.10 7.13
N LEU A 295 -2.77 14.20 7.53
CA LEU A 295 -3.14 12.81 7.82
C LEU A 295 -3.89 12.67 9.15
N GLU A 296 -3.65 13.53 10.13
CA GLU A 296 -4.49 13.57 11.34
C GLU A 296 -5.95 13.90 10.97
N ARG A 297 -6.18 14.88 10.09
CA ARG A 297 -7.51 15.20 9.55
C ARG A 297 -8.09 14.03 8.74
N VAL A 298 -7.32 13.49 7.81
CA VAL A 298 -7.72 12.34 6.96
C VAL A 298 -8.13 11.15 7.83
N ASN A 299 -7.30 10.79 8.82
CA ASN A 299 -7.62 9.69 9.74
C ASN A 299 -8.89 9.94 10.53
N ALA A 300 -9.08 11.17 11.06
CA ALA A 300 -10.27 11.52 11.82
C ALA A 300 -11.56 11.45 10.96
N GLU A 301 -11.53 11.99 9.73
CA GLU A 301 -12.66 11.97 8.81
C GLU A 301 -12.94 10.53 8.32
N PHE A 302 -11.90 9.76 8.01
CA PHE A 302 -12.00 8.37 7.61
C PHE A 302 -12.60 7.49 8.72
N LYS A 303 -12.08 7.64 9.95
CA LYS A 303 -12.59 6.93 11.14
C LYS A 303 -14.04 7.27 11.42
N LYS A 304 -14.42 8.56 11.28
CA LYS A 304 -15.82 9.00 11.40
C LYS A 304 -16.74 8.36 10.35
N LYS A 305 -16.25 8.21 9.10
CA LYS A 305 -17.05 7.68 7.99
C LYS A 305 -17.18 6.15 8.01
N TYR A 306 -16.10 5.45 8.36
CA TYR A 306 -16.02 3.99 8.17
C TYR A 306 -15.80 3.21 9.47
N ASN A 307 -15.58 3.86 10.60
CA ASN A 307 -15.16 3.24 11.87
C ASN A 307 -13.88 2.41 11.73
N LEU A 308 -12.94 2.87 10.91
CA LEU A 308 -11.64 2.26 10.63
C LEU A 308 -10.56 3.34 10.72
N ASP A 309 -9.34 2.94 11.10
CA ASP A 309 -8.19 3.83 11.06
C ASP A 309 -7.67 3.98 9.62
N TRP A 310 -7.01 5.12 9.34
CA TRP A 310 -6.26 5.31 8.11
C TRP A 310 -4.91 4.61 8.24
N TRP A 311 -4.59 3.69 7.32
CA TRP A 311 -3.33 2.92 7.38
C TRP A 311 -2.40 3.17 6.20
N PHE A 312 -2.94 3.56 5.04
CA PHE A 312 -2.20 3.53 3.79
C PHE A 312 -1.82 4.93 3.31
N LEU A 313 -0.71 5.51 3.87
CA LEU A 313 -0.15 6.75 3.33
C LEU A 313 0.12 6.64 1.82
N ARG A 314 0.60 5.49 1.36
CA ARG A 314 0.86 5.23 -0.06
C ARG A 314 -0.36 5.37 -0.97
N VAL A 315 -1.56 5.08 -0.46
CA VAL A 315 -2.82 5.35 -1.19
C VAL A 315 -3.09 6.85 -1.27
N HIS A 316 -2.90 7.57 -0.16
CA HIS A 316 -3.02 9.02 -0.15
C HIS A 316 -2.04 9.68 -1.14
N THR A 317 -0.76 9.34 -1.04
CA THR A 317 0.29 9.87 -1.91
C THR A 317 0.05 9.47 -3.37
N GLY A 318 -0.20 8.19 -3.64
CA GLY A 318 -0.41 7.68 -5.00
C GLY A 318 -1.63 8.27 -5.70
N MET A 319 -2.75 8.43 -4.99
CA MET A 319 -3.95 9.05 -5.56
C MET A 319 -3.75 10.56 -5.81
N ASN A 320 -3.02 11.27 -4.95
CA ASN A 320 -2.63 12.65 -5.19
C ASN A 320 -1.70 12.79 -6.41
N MET A 321 -0.71 11.90 -6.55
CA MET A 321 0.18 11.87 -7.72
C MET A 321 -0.60 11.54 -9.00
N LEU A 322 -1.57 10.63 -8.95
CA LEU A 322 -2.44 10.33 -10.09
C LEU A 322 -3.27 11.54 -10.51
N ALA A 323 -3.84 12.27 -9.55
CA ALA A 323 -4.59 13.48 -9.82
C ALA A 323 -3.69 14.58 -10.44
N GLU A 324 -2.50 14.77 -9.90
CA GLU A 324 -1.52 15.72 -10.45
C GLU A 324 -1.07 15.32 -11.86
N ALA A 325 -0.89 14.00 -12.12
CA ALA A 325 -0.56 13.49 -13.45
C ALA A 325 -1.69 13.74 -14.46
N ALA A 326 -2.94 13.47 -14.09
CA ALA A 326 -4.10 13.75 -14.94
C ALA A 326 -4.25 15.25 -15.22
N LYS A 327 -4.03 16.09 -14.23
CA LYS A 327 -4.02 17.56 -14.35
C LYS A 327 -2.92 18.04 -15.30
N ARG A 328 -1.68 17.56 -15.17
CA ARG A 328 -0.55 17.91 -16.07
C ARG A 328 -0.81 17.42 -17.50
N ALA A 329 -1.32 16.22 -17.64
CA ALA A 329 -1.70 15.64 -18.93
C ALA A 329 -2.89 16.35 -19.58
N LYS A 330 -3.71 17.09 -18.80
CA LYS A 330 -5.03 17.63 -19.20
C LYS A 330 -5.89 16.54 -19.87
N SER A 331 -5.85 15.33 -19.33
CA SER A 331 -6.46 14.15 -19.96
C SER A 331 -6.58 13.01 -18.94
N THR A 332 -7.55 12.14 -19.18
CA THR A 332 -7.66 10.83 -18.50
C THR A 332 -7.08 9.67 -19.33
N ASP A 333 -6.43 9.98 -20.47
CA ASP A 333 -5.79 8.96 -21.30
C ASP A 333 -4.63 8.29 -20.57
N PRO A 334 -4.61 6.95 -20.43
CA PRO A 334 -3.60 6.21 -19.68
C PRO A 334 -2.17 6.43 -20.12
N VAL A 335 -1.91 6.58 -21.43
CA VAL A 335 -0.55 6.80 -21.93
C VAL A 335 -0.03 8.17 -21.46
N LYS A 336 -0.86 9.21 -21.65
CA LYS A 336 -0.50 10.58 -21.26
C LYS A 336 -0.32 10.71 -19.74
N VAL A 337 -1.21 10.10 -18.96
CA VAL A 337 -1.13 10.09 -17.49
C VAL A 337 0.10 9.32 -17.01
N ALA A 338 0.37 8.11 -17.56
CA ALA A 338 1.53 7.31 -17.21
C ALA A 338 2.85 8.02 -17.53
N GLN A 339 2.92 8.78 -18.63
CA GLN A 339 4.07 9.62 -18.97
C GLN A 339 4.33 10.71 -17.92
N GLN A 340 3.26 11.31 -17.36
CA GLN A 340 3.38 12.31 -16.29
C GLN A 340 3.74 11.70 -14.94
N LEU A 341 3.30 10.45 -14.65
CA LEU A 341 3.67 9.72 -13.43
C LEU A 341 5.13 9.27 -13.45
N SER A 342 5.65 8.88 -14.60
CA SER A 342 7.02 8.38 -14.77
C SER A 342 8.07 9.45 -14.42
N GLY A 343 8.82 9.24 -13.35
CA GLY A 343 9.81 10.19 -12.85
C GLY A 343 9.21 11.37 -12.08
N MET A 344 7.91 11.32 -11.73
CA MET A 344 7.28 12.38 -10.95
C MET A 344 7.89 12.48 -9.56
N LYS A 345 8.33 13.66 -9.21
CA LYS A 345 8.63 14.06 -7.84
C LYS A 345 7.42 14.79 -7.25
N TYR A 346 7.09 14.44 -6.03
CA TYR A 346 5.92 14.98 -5.34
C TYR A 346 6.28 15.32 -3.88
N THR A 347 6.02 16.55 -3.48
CA THR A 347 6.31 17.03 -2.13
C THR A 347 5.18 16.63 -1.17
N THR A 348 5.53 15.96 -0.09
CA THR A 348 4.63 15.59 1.01
C THR A 348 5.08 16.27 2.31
N GLU A 349 4.27 16.20 3.37
CA GLU A 349 4.69 16.65 4.71
C GLU A 349 5.88 15.83 5.27
N PHE A 350 6.17 14.66 4.68
CA PHE A 350 7.28 13.77 5.06
C PHE A 350 8.54 13.97 4.22
N GLY A 351 8.53 14.92 3.32
CA GLY A 351 9.58 15.18 2.34
C GLY A 351 9.17 14.84 0.90
N GLU A 352 10.12 14.96 -0.01
CA GLU A 352 9.92 14.60 -1.41
C GLU A 352 9.84 13.08 -1.57
N VAL A 353 8.87 12.62 -2.34
CA VAL A 353 8.75 11.26 -2.84
C VAL A 353 8.94 11.25 -4.35
N GLU A 354 9.48 10.17 -4.90
CA GLU A 354 9.74 10.04 -6.32
C GLU A 354 9.13 8.74 -6.86
N MET A 355 8.39 8.84 -7.95
CA MET A 355 8.07 7.69 -8.78
C MET A 355 9.25 7.44 -9.72
N ARG A 356 10.23 6.64 -9.31
CA ARG A 356 11.51 6.47 -10.00
C ARG A 356 11.31 6.10 -11.48
N ALA A 357 11.92 6.89 -12.38
CA ALA A 357 11.70 6.75 -13.82
C ALA A 357 12.16 5.42 -14.40
N SER A 358 13.17 4.76 -13.81
CA SER A 358 13.76 3.53 -14.36
C SER A 358 12.87 2.30 -14.22
N ASP A 359 11.99 2.24 -13.21
CA ASP A 359 11.22 1.05 -12.86
C ASP A 359 9.84 1.32 -12.27
N HIS A 360 9.45 2.59 -12.14
CA HIS A 360 8.21 3.03 -11.52
C HIS A 360 8.00 2.50 -10.08
N GLN A 361 9.10 2.37 -9.34
CA GLN A 361 9.07 2.16 -7.89
C GLN A 361 8.97 3.51 -7.18
N MET A 362 7.99 3.68 -6.30
CA MET A 362 7.95 4.86 -5.42
C MET A 362 9.08 4.78 -4.40
N ILE A 363 9.90 5.83 -4.37
CA ILE A 363 10.99 6.03 -3.42
C ILE A 363 10.50 7.04 -2.39
N GLN A 364 10.46 6.64 -1.12
CA GLN A 364 9.86 7.40 -0.02
C GLN A 364 10.51 7.06 1.31
N PRO A 365 10.38 7.92 2.34
CA PRO A 365 10.82 7.58 3.69
C PRO A 365 10.07 6.36 4.22
N LEU A 366 10.75 5.58 5.07
CA LEU A 366 10.14 4.50 5.84
C LEU A 366 10.33 4.77 7.33
N TYR A 367 9.48 4.16 8.16
CA TYR A 367 9.55 4.26 9.61
C TYR A 367 9.60 2.86 10.21
N ILE A 368 10.57 2.64 11.10
CA ILE A 368 10.55 1.50 12.00
C ILE A 368 9.94 1.99 13.30
N SER A 369 8.94 1.28 13.78
CA SER A 369 8.17 1.68 14.95
C SER A 369 7.90 0.49 15.86
N THR A 370 7.80 0.76 17.16
CA THR A 370 7.52 -0.22 18.23
C THR A 370 6.10 -0.06 18.74
N PHE A 371 5.43 -1.17 18.95
CA PHE A 371 4.09 -1.24 19.54
C PHE A 371 4.15 -0.93 21.02
N VAL A 372 3.35 0.05 21.45
CA VAL A 372 3.37 0.61 22.83
C VAL A 372 1.95 0.99 23.27
N ARG A 373 1.75 1.33 24.54
CA ARG A 373 0.51 1.99 24.99
C ARG A 373 0.43 3.40 24.42
N SER A 374 -0.78 3.85 24.11
CA SER A 374 -1.03 5.25 23.80
C SER A 374 -0.92 6.12 25.07
N ALA A 375 -0.73 7.43 24.89
CA ALA A 375 -0.65 8.38 26.02
C ALA A 375 -1.89 8.31 26.92
N ALA A 376 -3.09 8.11 26.35
CA ALA A 376 -4.34 7.95 27.09
C ALA A 376 -4.39 6.70 27.99
N LYS A 377 -3.50 5.73 27.77
CA LYS A 377 -3.34 4.50 28.55
C LYS A 377 -2.01 4.42 29.31
N GLY A 378 -1.41 5.59 29.59
CA GLY A 378 -0.16 5.68 30.34
C GLY A 378 1.11 5.42 29.53
N GLY A 379 1.03 5.45 28.22
CA GLY A 379 2.18 5.36 27.32
C GLY A 379 2.90 6.70 27.10
N PRO A 380 3.86 6.76 26.17
CA PRO A 380 4.63 7.96 25.85
C PRO A 380 3.73 9.12 25.41
N LYS A 381 4.05 10.35 25.84
CA LYS A 381 3.24 11.55 25.57
C LYS A 381 3.08 11.89 24.08
N ASP A 382 4.03 11.49 23.27
CA ASP A 382 4.07 11.68 21.83
C ASP A 382 3.20 10.66 21.06
N VAL A 383 2.73 9.59 21.73
CA VAL A 383 1.84 8.57 21.16
C VAL A 383 0.38 8.94 21.44
N LYS A 384 -0.14 9.88 20.66
CA LYS A 384 -1.46 10.49 20.88
C LYS A 384 -2.64 9.60 20.47
N PHE A 385 -2.48 8.87 19.37
CA PHE A 385 -3.54 8.10 18.71
C PHE A 385 -3.30 6.61 18.92
N ASP A 386 -4.33 5.91 19.33
CA ASP A 386 -4.32 4.45 19.36
C ASP A 386 -4.75 3.86 18.01
N VAL A 387 -4.54 2.56 17.83
CA VAL A 387 -5.01 1.81 16.65
C VAL A 387 -6.15 0.87 17.05
N GLU A 388 -7.15 0.76 16.20
CA GLU A 388 -8.31 -0.12 16.37
C GLU A 388 -9.05 0.06 17.72
N ASN A 389 -9.01 1.26 18.32
CA ASN A 389 -9.59 1.57 19.64
C ASN A 389 -9.07 0.65 20.78
N THR A 390 -7.87 0.12 20.64
CA THR A 390 -7.25 -0.80 21.61
C THR A 390 -6.59 -0.09 22.81
N GLY A 391 -6.34 1.20 22.69
CA GLY A 391 -5.47 1.94 23.61
C GLY A 391 -3.99 1.67 23.38
N LEU A 392 -3.64 0.92 22.32
CA LEU A 392 -2.29 0.58 21.90
C LEU A 392 -1.98 1.24 20.56
N ALA A 393 -0.71 1.46 20.26
CA ALA A 393 -0.28 2.23 19.10
C ALA A 393 1.16 1.91 18.71
N PHE A 394 1.63 2.56 17.65
CA PHE A 394 3.05 2.53 17.28
C PHE A 394 3.71 3.86 17.62
N ARG A 395 4.93 3.76 18.16
CA ARG A 395 5.86 4.87 18.37
C ARG A 395 7.04 4.72 17.40
N THR A 396 7.40 5.79 16.72
CA THR A 396 8.57 5.82 15.85
C THR A 396 9.85 5.57 16.65
N ASP A 397 10.61 4.54 16.26
CA ASP A 397 11.98 4.32 16.74
C ASP A 397 12.97 5.09 15.87
N VAL A 398 12.79 4.99 14.53
CA VAL A 398 13.65 5.64 13.57
C VAL A 398 12.91 5.90 12.24
N ARG A 399 13.20 7.05 11.64
CA ARG A 399 12.88 7.37 10.25
C ARG A 399 14.05 6.93 9.38
N ILE A 400 13.77 6.16 8.37
CA ILE A 400 14.73 5.69 7.36
C ILE A 400 14.62 6.59 6.13
N GLU A 401 15.71 7.22 5.76
CA GLU A 401 15.73 8.10 4.59
C GLU A 401 15.59 7.30 3.28
N PRO A 402 14.97 7.87 2.22
CA PRO A 402 14.70 7.17 0.98
C PRO A 402 15.94 6.50 0.35
N TYR A 403 17.11 7.14 0.42
CA TYR A 403 18.35 6.61 -0.14
C TYR A 403 18.89 5.37 0.57
N VAL A 404 18.51 5.13 1.85
CA VAL A 404 18.93 3.95 2.62
C VAL A 404 18.21 2.70 2.13
N SER A 405 16.90 2.83 1.83
CA SER A 405 16.06 1.71 1.37
C SER A 405 16.08 1.55 -0.14
N ALA A 406 16.44 2.57 -0.91
CA ALA A 406 16.46 2.52 -2.38
C ALA A 406 17.44 1.46 -2.87
N GLN A 407 16.93 0.39 -3.46
CA GLN A 407 17.72 -0.67 -4.08
C GLN A 407 17.91 -0.39 -5.58
N PRO A 408 19.01 -0.83 -6.20
CA PRO A 408 19.17 -0.79 -7.64
C PRO A 408 18.08 -1.62 -8.32
N THR A 409 17.80 -1.33 -9.59
CA THR A 409 16.84 -2.08 -10.38
C THR A 409 17.50 -2.68 -11.62
N SER A 410 17.06 -3.88 -12.00
CA SER A 410 17.41 -4.53 -13.27
C SER A 410 16.35 -4.29 -14.38
N CYS A 411 15.38 -3.41 -14.11
CA CYS A 411 14.27 -3.14 -15.03
C CYS A 411 14.75 -2.58 -16.38
N GLN A 412 14.25 -3.14 -17.47
CA GLN A 412 14.47 -2.69 -18.85
C GLN A 412 13.14 -2.54 -19.58
N MET A 413 12.30 -1.59 -19.10
CA MET A 413 10.98 -1.40 -19.68
C MET A 413 11.00 -0.68 -21.02
N LYS A 414 10.15 -1.12 -21.96
CA LYS A 414 9.86 -0.39 -23.21
C LYS A 414 8.94 0.78 -22.91
N ARG A 415 9.26 1.97 -23.41
CA ARG A 415 8.45 3.19 -23.23
C ARG A 415 7.61 3.47 -24.47
N PRO A 416 6.31 3.86 -24.32
CA PRO A 416 5.51 4.29 -25.46
C PRO A 416 6.12 5.52 -26.15
N GLY A 417 6.14 5.51 -27.48
CA GLY A 417 6.59 6.65 -28.28
C GLY A 417 8.10 6.87 -28.35
N LYS A 418 8.90 5.85 -28.02
CA LYS A 418 10.34 5.83 -28.30
C LYS A 418 10.67 4.69 -29.24
#